data_519c945c6a3e491245c0a944e3ee96aa
#
_entry.id   519c945c6a3e491245c0a944e3ee96aa
#
_cell.length_a   1.000
_cell.length_b   1.000
_cell.length_c   1.000
_cell.angle_alpha   90.00
_cell.angle_beta   90.00
_cell.angle_gamma   90.00
#
_symmetry.space_group_name_H-M   'P 1'
#
loop_
_entity.id
_entity.type
_entity.pdbx_description
1 polymer ?
#
loop_
_entity_poly.entity_id
_entity_poly.type
_entity_poly.pdbx_seq_one_letter_code
_entity_poly.pdbx_strand_id
1 'polypeptide(L)'
;MKPGGLAVFVWNSRRENDEAVQKNADICRRYCSGFYGFSGGNWRKTEENLRLFFGREPEALHIPNDLFYTKEKFLQRNLSSSYSLKQGEEGYEDYLEALSALFDQYAQDGVLRVPNETAAFWGCPAI
;
A
#
# COMPACT_ATOMS: atom_id res chain seq x y z
N MET A 1 12.90 12.69 -23.06
CA MET A 1 14.10 12.63 -22.21
C MET A 1 15.35 12.59 -23.08
N LYS A 2 16.40 13.29 -22.67
CA LYS A 2 17.66 13.32 -23.42
C LYS A 2 18.39 11.98 -23.30
N PRO A 3 19.06 11.50 -24.34
CA PRO A 3 19.93 10.32 -24.23
C PRO A 3 20.98 10.53 -23.13
N GLY A 4 21.21 9.54 -22.29
CA GLY A 4 22.11 9.63 -21.15
C GLY A 4 21.51 10.30 -19.93
N GLY A 5 20.25 10.72 -19.98
CA GLY A 5 19.55 11.28 -18.83
C GLY A 5 19.23 10.25 -17.78
N LEU A 6 19.08 10.68 -16.53
CA LEU A 6 18.71 9.83 -15.41
C LEU A 6 17.21 9.86 -15.20
N ALA A 7 16.58 8.67 -15.12
CA ALA A 7 15.19 8.54 -14.73
C ALA A 7 15.12 7.96 -13.31
N VAL A 8 14.23 8.51 -12.48
CA VAL A 8 14.03 8.08 -11.11
C VAL A 8 12.55 7.83 -10.87
N PHE A 9 12.22 6.64 -10.32
CA PHE A 9 10.87 6.29 -9.91
C PHE A 9 10.86 6.05 -8.42
N VAL A 10 9.92 6.66 -7.70
CA VAL A 10 9.78 6.54 -6.24
C VAL A 10 8.34 6.24 -5.91
N TRP A 11 8.11 5.24 -5.05
CA TRP A 11 6.78 4.97 -4.50
C TRP A 11 6.84 4.34 -3.13
N ASN A 12 5.69 4.35 -2.46
CA ASN A 12 5.53 3.74 -1.14
C ASN A 12 4.67 2.48 -1.26
N SER A 13 5.01 1.46 -0.50
CA SER A 13 4.20 0.25 -0.42
C SER A 13 4.19 -0.29 1.00
N ARG A 14 3.05 -0.87 1.41
CA ARG A 14 2.94 -1.54 2.69
C ARG A 14 3.67 -2.88 2.63
N ARG A 15 4.24 -3.29 3.77
CA ARG A 15 4.85 -4.61 3.88
C ARG A 15 3.74 -5.65 4.07
N GLU A 16 3.47 -6.42 3.03
CA GLU A 16 2.39 -7.39 3.01
C GLU A 16 2.60 -8.60 3.91
N ASN A 17 3.82 -8.82 4.40
CA ASN A 17 4.13 -9.90 5.33
C ASN A 17 3.82 -9.57 6.79
N ASP A 18 3.42 -8.34 7.09
CA ASP A 18 3.01 -7.95 8.44
C ASP A 18 1.60 -8.47 8.75
N GLU A 19 1.40 -8.99 9.96
CA GLU A 19 0.13 -9.60 10.35
C GLU A 19 -1.03 -8.60 10.34
N ALA A 20 -0.81 -7.39 10.85
CA ALA A 20 -1.86 -6.37 10.85
C ALA A 20 -2.22 -5.94 9.43
N VAL A 21 -1.22 -5.82 8.56
CA VAL A 21 -1.45 -5.49 7.14
C VAL A 21 -2.23 -6.60 6.45
N GLN A 22 -1.88 -7.87 6.70
CA GLN A 22 -2.59 -9.02 6.13
C GLN A 22 -4.05 -9.06 6.60
N LYS A 23 -4.31 -8.82 7.87
CA LYS A 23 -5.68 -8.79 8.41
C LYS A 23 -6.48 -7.62 7.86
N ASN A 24 -5.86 -6.48 7.69
CA ASN A 24 -6.51 -5.35 7.03
C ASN A 24 -6.88 -5.71 5.58
N ALA A 25 -5.99 -6.35 4.85
CA ALA A 25 -6.28 -6.82 3.49
C ALA A 25 -7.42 -7.83 3.47
N ASP A 26 -7.47 -8.75 4.44
CA ASP A 26 -8.55 -9.74 4.54
C ASP A 26 -9.91 -9.08 4.78
N ILE A 27 -9.96 -8.06 5.63
CA ILE A 27 -11.18 -7.27 5.87
C ILE A 27 -11.63 -6.60 4.57
N CYS A 28 -10.70 -5.98 3.85
CA CYS A 28 -11.02 -5.34 2.58
C CYS A 28 -11.51 -6.35 1.54
N ARG A 29 -10.91 -7.54 1.45
CA ARG A 29 -11.37 -8.59 0.54
C ARG A 29 -12.78 -9.06 0.88
N ARG A 30 -13.09 -9.14 2.15
CA ARG A 30 -14.40 -9.60 2.62
C ARG A 30 -15.53 -8.62 2.31
N TYR A 31 -15.28 -7.32 2.48
CA TYR A 31 -16.33 -6.30 2.41
C TYR A 31 -16.28 -5.44 1.16
N CYS A 32 -15.14 -5.34 0.51
CA CYS A 32 -14.93 -4.43 -0.62
C CYS A 32 -14.69 -5.22 -1.90
N SER A 33 -15.69 -5.32 -2.77
CA SER A 33 -15.63 -6.14 -3.99
C SER A 33 -14.57 -5.66 -4.98
N GLY A 34 -14.18 -4.39 -4.94
CA GLY A 34 -13.17 -3.83 -5.82
C GLY A 34 -11.73 -3.91 -5.30
N PHE A 35 -11.51 -4.59 -4.18
CA PHE A 35 -10.18 -4.65 -3.58
C PHE A 35 -9.31 -5.74 -4.25
N TYR A 36 -8.13 -5.34 -4.72
CA TYR A 36 -7.17 -6.24 -5.37
C TYR A 36 -5.78 -6.21 -4.72
N GLY A 37 -5.69 -5.74 -3.48
CA GLY A 37 -4.43 -5.57 -2.79
C GLY A 37 -4.04 -4.11 -2.64
N PHE A 38 -3.18 -3.81 -1.67
CA PHE A 38 -2.80 -2.43 -1.36
C PHE A 38 -1.95 -1.77 -2.45
N SER A 39 -1.24 -2.56 -3.22
CA SER A 39 -0.43 -2.06 -4.34
C SER A 39 -1.11 -2.31 -5.68
N GLY A 40 -2.45 -2.43 -5.70
CA GLY A 40 -3.19 -2.75 -6.91
C GLY A 40 -2.92 -4.14 -7.46
N GLY A 41 -2.20 -4.97 -6.72
CA GLY A 41 -1.84 -6.33 -7.13
C GLY A 41 -0.83 -6.41 -8.27
N ASN A 42 -0.24 -5.29 -8.68
CA ASN A 42 0.55 -5.19 -9.91
C ASN A 42 2.05 -4.95 -9.70
N TRP A 43 2.57 -5.13 -8.50
CA TRP A 43 3.97 -4.79 -8.25
C TRP A 43 4.96 -5.63 -9.08
N ARG A 44 4.64 -6.90 -9.37
CA ARG A 44 5.46 -7.74 -10.26
C ARG A 44 5.53 -7.19 -11.67
N LYS A 45 4.38 -6.73 -12.20
CA LYS A 45 4.33 -6.05 -13.48
C LYS A 45 5.15 -4.77 -13.48
N THR A 46 5.16 -4.07 -12.37
CA THR A 46 5.95 -2.86 -12.22
C THR A 46 7.44 -3.16 -12.34
N GLU A 47 7.94 -4.24 -11.69
CA GLU A 47 9.33 -4.65 -11.82
C GLU A 47 9.69 -5.01 -13.27
N GLU A 48 8.84 -5.78 -13.93
CA GLU A 48 9.05 -6.13 -15.34
C GLU A 48 9.08 -4.89 -16.23
N ASN A 49 8.16 -3.97 -16.03
CA ASN A 49 8.10 -2.72 -16.76
C ASN A 49 9.34 -1.85 -16.53
N LEU A 50 9.86 -1.83 -15.31
CA LEU A 50 11.09 -1.11 -15.00
C LEU A 50 12.30 -1.71 -15.74
N ARG A 51 12.42 -3.03 -15.78
CA ARG A 51 13.48 -3.70 -16.54
C ARG A 51 13.39 -3.39 -18.03
N LEU A 52 12.19 -3.39 -18.59
CA LEU A 52 11.97 -3.04 -19.99
C LEU A 52 12.33 -1.58 -20.25
N PHE A 53 11.92 -0.68 -19.36
CA PHE A 53 12.19 0.75 -19.50
C PHE A 53 13.69 1.05 -19.46
N PHE A 54 14.42 0.44 -18.52
CA PHE A 54 15.86 0.67 -18.38
C PHE A 54 16.71 -0.21 -19.29
N GLY A 55 16.13 -1.26 -19.90
CA GLY A 55 16.88 -2.21 -20.73
C GLY A 55 17.83 -3.10 -19.92
N ARG A 56 17.81 -2.98 -18.60
CA ARG A 56 18.61 -3.75 -17.66
C ARG A 56 18.01 -3.58 -16.26
N GLU A 57 18.56 -4.30 -15.28
CA GLU A 57 18.19 -4.15 -13.90
C GLU A 57 18.51 -2.72 -13.42
N PRO A 58 17.53 -1.92 -12.97
CA PRO A 58 17.82 -0.58 -12.47
C PRO A 58 18.48 -0.64 -11.10
N GLU A 59 19.19 0.44 -10.73
CA GLU A 59 19.62 0.62 -9.36
C GLU A 59 18.40 0.82 -8.47
N ALA A 60 18.43 0.24 -7.28
CA ALA A 60 17.30 0.31 -6.37
C ALA A 60 17.74 0.64 -4.95
N LEU A 61 16.90 1.42 -4.25
CA LEU A 61 17.06 1.71 -2.83
C LEU A 61 15.71 1.47 -2.15
N HIS A 62 15.74 0.69 -1.06
CA HIS A 62 14.56 0.40 -0.27
C HIS A 62 14.77 0.95 1.14
N ILE A 63 13.93 1.87 1.56
CA ILE A 63 14.04 2.54 2.86
C ILE A 63 12.81 2.19 3.70
N PRO A 64 12.97 1.57 4.88
CA PRO A 64 11.85 1.40 5.79
C PRO A 64 11.25 2.75 6.17
N ASN A 65 9.95 2.88 6.09
CA ASN A 65 9.24 4.12 6.35
C ASN A 65 7.90 3.80 7.00
N ASP A 66 7.95 3.31 8.24
CA ASP A 66 6.76 2.89 8.96
C ASP A 66 5.78 4.04 9.13
N LEU A 67 4.50 3.73 8.95
CA LEU A 67 3.41 4.68 9.14
C LEU A 67 2.78 4.47 10.51
N PHE A 68 2.36 5.55 11.14
CA PHE A 68 1.76 5.53 12.47
C PHE A 68 0.39 6.20 12.41
N TYR A 69 -0.65 5.48 12.82
CA TYR A 69 -2.01 5.96 12.75
C TYR A 69 -2.69 5.97 14.11
N THR A 70 -3.40 7.06 14.42
CA THR A 70 -4.45 7.04 15.43
C THR A 70 -5.65 6.28 14.87
N LYS A 71 -6.59 5.86 15.74
CA LYS A 71 -7.78 5.13 15.30
C LYS A 71 -8.56 5.90 14.25
N GLU A 72 -8.78 7.19 14.49
CA GLU A 72 -9.49 8.05 13.56
C GLU A 72 -8.82 8.08 12.18
N LYS A 73 -7.51 8.29 12.15
CA LYS A 73 -6.75 8.35 10.89
C LYS A 73 -6.71 7.01 10.19
N PHE A 74 -6.61 5.92 10.93
CA PHE A 74 -6.61 4.57 10.37
C PHE A 74 -7.96 4.28 9.66
N LEU A 75 -9.05 4.59 10.32
CA LEU A 75 -10.38 4.43 9.73
C LEU A 75 -10.56 5.33 8.51
N GLN A 76 -10.18 6.60 8.61
CA GLN A 76 -10.26 7.54 7.49
C GLN A 76 -9.43 7.06 6.29
N ARG A 77 -8.24 6.53 6.54
CA ARG A 77 -7.36 6.02 5.48
C ARG A 77 -8.03 4.89 4.70
N ASN A 78 -8.64 3.94 5.41
CA ASN A 78 -9.36 2.84 4.76
C ASN A 78 -10.61 3.35 4.02
N LEU A 79 -11.38 4.25 4.64
CA LEU A 79 -12.62 4.76 4.05
C LEU A 79 -12.39 5.68 2.85
N SER A 80 -11.22 6.30 2.75
CA SER A 80 -10.91 7.18 1.62
C SER A 80 -10.46 6.43 0.36
N SER A 81 -10.24 5.13 0.46
CA SER A 81 -9.82 4.32 -0.69
C SER A 81 -10.97 4.15 -1.69
N SER A 82 -10.62 4.06 -2.97
CA SER A 82 -11.61 3.93 -4.04
C SER A 82 -12.45 2.65 -3.94
N TYR A 83 -11.88 1.57 -3.39
CA TYR A 83 -12.57 0.30 -3.20
C TYR A 83 -13.46 0.27 -1.95
N SER A 84 -13.34 1.25 -1.05
CA SER A 84 -14.02 1.24 0.24
C SER A 84 -15.53 1.33 0.10
N LEU A 85 -16.24 0.65 1.00
CA LEU A 85 -17.67 0.86 1.18
C LEU A 85 -17.92 2.29 1.66
N LYS A 86 -19.06 2.84 1.25
CA LYS A 86 -19.47 4.18 1.64
C LYS A 86 -20.61 4.10 2.65
N GLN A 87 -20.79 5.17 3.42
CA GLN A 87 -21.87 5.26 4.37
C GLN A 87 -23.21 5.03 3.66
N GLY A 88 -24.04 4.16 4.23
CA GLY A 88 -25.32 3.77 3.67
C GLY A 88 -25.30 2.54 2.78
N GLU A 89 -24.13 2.05 2.38
CA GLU A 89 -24.00 0.79 1.64
C GLU A 89 -24.15 -0.41 2.58
N GLU A 90 -24.66 -1.51 2.05
CA GLU A 90 -24.78 -2.76 2.80
C GLU A 90 -23.39 -3.24 3.25
N GLY A 91 -23.28 -3.61 4.53
CA GLY A 91 -22.03 -4.07 5.12
C GLY A 91 -21.10 -2.98 5.61
N TYR A 92 -21.41 -1.71 5.40
CA TYR A 92 -20.58 -0.59 5.83
C TYR A 92 -20.31 -0.61 7.34
N GLU A 93 -21.35 -0.81 8.14
CA GLU A 93 -21.23 -0.83 9.60
C GLU A 93 -20.35 -2.00 10.07
N ASP A 94 -20.53 -3.19 9.50
CA ASP A 94 -19.72 -4.36 9.82
C ASP A 94 -18.26 -4.16 9.39
N TYR A 95 -18.05 -3.56 8.23
CA TYR A 95 -16.73 -3.21 7.73
C TYR A 95 -16.02 -2.24 8.68
N LEU A 96 -16.70 -1.20 9.09
CA LEU A 96 -16.16 -0.20 10.02
C LEU A 96 -15.82 -0.82 11.37
N GLU A 97 -16.70 -1.69 11.89
CA GLU A 97 -16.48 -2.39 13.15
C GLU A 97 -15.28 -3.35 13.06
N ALA A 98 -15.14 -4.06 11.94
CA ALA A 98 -14.00 -4.96 11.72
C ALA A 98 -12.67 -4.19 11.70
N LEU A 99 -12.62 -3.04 11.03
CA LEU A 99 -11.44 -2.19 11.02
C LEU A 99 -11.12 -1.64 12.41
N SER A 100 -12.15 -1.23 13.16
CA SER A 100 -12.00 -0.74 14.52
C SER A 100 -11.45 -1.81 15.45
N ALA A 101 -11.95 -3.04 15.36
CA ALA A 101 -11.46 -4.18 16.14
C ALA A 101 -10.01 -4.52 15.78
N LEU A 102 -9.66 -4.45 14.51
CA LEU A 102 -8.28 -4.67 14.06
C LEU A 102 -7.34 -3.64 14.68
N PHE A 103 -7.72 -2.38 14.66
CA PHE A 103 -6.94 -1.33 15.30
C PHE A 103 -6.71 -1.63 16.77
N ASP A 104 -7.78 -1.93 17.50
CA ASP A 104 -7.72 -2.20 18.93
C ASP A 104 -6.83 -3.41 19.24
N GLN A 105 -6.79 -4.40 18.36
CA GLN A 105 -5.97 -5.61 18.55
C GLN A 105 -4.47 -5.32 18.44
N TYR A 106 -4.06 -4.46 17.53
CA TYR A 106 -2.64 -4.24 17.22
C TYR A 106 -2.09 -2.90 17.67
N ALA A 107 -2.94 -1.94 18.00
CA ALA A 107 -2.49 -0.63 18.45
C ALA A 107 -1.83 -0.70 19.83
N GLN A 108 -0.79 0.11 20.01
CA GLN A 108 -0.13 0.30 21.30
C GLN A 108 -0.19 1.78 21.66
N ASP A 109 -0.64 2.07 22.87
CA ASP A 109 -0.78 3.46 23.36
C ASP A 109 -1.60 4.35 22.40
N GLY A 110 -2.67 3.78 21.81
CA GLY A 110 -3.55 4.49 20.91
C GLY A 110 -3.01 4.73 19.52
N VAL A 111 -1.92 4.05 19.15
CA VAL A 111 -1.28 4.20 17.85
C VAL A 111 -1.04 2.83 17.21
N LEU A 112 -1.43 2.69 15.95
CA LEU A 112 -1.13 1.51 15.15
C LEU A 112 0.07 1.79 14.24
N ARG A 113 1.09 0.96 14.36
CA ARG A 113 2.23 0.98 13.43
C ARG A 113 1.92 0.10 12.23
N VAL A 114 2.05 0.68 11.03
CA VAL A 114 1.90 -0.04 9.77
C VAL A 114 3.26 -0.05 9.08
N PRO A 115 3.93 -1.20 9.00
CA PRO A 115 5.20 -1.28 8.27
C PRO A 115 5.01 -0.90 6.81
N ASN A 116 5.84 0.00 6.36
CA ASN A 116 5.80 0.54 5.01
C ASN A 116 7.22 0.69 4.49
N GLU A 117 7.37 0.72 3.19
CA GLU A 117 8.66 0.86 2.54
C GLU A 117 8.58 1.89 1.43
N THR A 118 9.56 2.77 1.38
CA THR A 118 9.76 3.67 0.25
C THR A 118 10.81 3.05 -0.66
N ALA A 119 10.45 2.81 -1.92
CA ALA A 119 11.35 2.25 -2.91
C ALA A 119 11.67 3.30 -3.97
N ALA A 120 12.95 3.41 -4.30
CA ALA A 120 13.42 4.27 -5.40
C ALA A 120 14.18 3.42 -6.40
N PHE A 121 13.90 3.63 -7.68
CA PHE A 121 14.58 2.93 -8.78
C PHE A 121 15.09 3.99 -9.76
N TRP A 122 16.35 3.85 -10.18
CA TRP A 122 16.95 4.83 -11.10
C TRP A 122 17.92 4.16 -12.07
N GLY A 123 18.17 4.87 -13.15
CA GLY A 123 19.09 4.44 -14.19
C GLY A 123 18.94 5.27 -15.44
N CYS A 124 19.70 4.94 -16.46
CA CYS A 124 19.55 5.55 -17.79
C CYS A 124 18.56 4.72 -18.60
N PRO A 125 17.49 5.33 -19.16
CA PRO A 125 16.55 4.58 -19.98
C PRO A 125 17.22 3.96 -21.22
N ALA A 126 16.68 2.82 -21.64
CA ALA A 126 17.08 2.16 -22.88
C ALA A 126 16.39 2.87 -24.07
N ILE A 127 17.00 3.91 -24.59
CA ILE A 127 16.47 4.65 -25.73
C ILE A 127 17.38 4.48 -26.93
#